data_4f7d0ff910a0a6c82d3234afc472d11e
#
_entry.id   4f7d0ff910a0a6c82d3234afc472d11e
#
_cell.length_a   1.000
_cell.length_b   1.000
_cell.length_c   1.000
_cell.angle_alpha   90.00
_cell.angle_beta   90.00
_cell.angle_gamma   90.00
#
_symmetry.space_group_name_H-M   'P 1'
#
loop_
_entity.id
_entity.type
_entity.pdbx_description
1 polymer ?
#
loop_
_entity_poly.entity_id
_entity_poly.type
_entity_poly.pdbx_seq_one_letter_code
_entity_poly.pdbx_strand_id
1 'polypeptide(L)'
;VKKAAANGAVLVNNERIEISGALAVTFPMYFDDHTIVEADMVFNGVDHRWFTDYNNSFSADNFVEVVALHEFGHFIGLQHSPLAAATMFSRTGAGVGLAVGLLKDEVAAAQTLYGKPAALAELGSIVGKVTMGRGLVFGAVVLAEDAHGNIIQSTVSERNGRYELTALPPATYRLRVAPLNSPDAQPHPLVRDMDISIEHQGAETNFQPTGYKQVAAQAGRSATLDFDVKKGGAPFYVSAVRPSTTKQNLLELAFEPFALERTGKKQTIGIYSPTLPMGGATLRLTGDGVTHGETTFNPDAFDGFRLISVEVTVAKNAAPGVRSLTVQKGNDLAYINGFVEIISGEQDYNFDDLDDRWQR
;
A
#
# COMPACT_ATOMS: atom_id res chain seq x y z
N VAL A 1 -18.52 20.92 -15.29
CA VAL A 1 -18.99 19.65 -14.67
C VAL A 1 -19.93 19.00 -15.66
N LYS A 2 -19.48 17.97 -16.36
CA LYS A 2 -20.34 17.18 -17.26
C LYS A 2 -21.18 16.24 -16.37
N LYS A 3 -22.48 16.24 -16.52
CA LYS A 3 -23.39 15.34 -15.82
C LYS A 3 -23.09 13.90 -16.25
N ALA A 4 -22.89 12.99 -15.30
CA ALA A 4 -22.88 11.57 -15.59
C ALA A 4 -24.19 11.19 -16.31
N ALA A 5 -24.09 10.41 -17.36
CA ALA A 5 -25.28 9.84 -18.00
C ALA A 5 -25.93 8.84 -17.00
N ALA A 6 -27.24 8.77 -16.99
CA ALA A 6 -27.96 7.74 -16.24
C ALA A 6 -27.36 6.35 -16.60
N ASN A 7 -27.04 5.54 -15.61
CA ASN A 7 -26.41 4.21 -15.66
C ASN A 7 -24.88 4.15 -15.52
N GLY A 8 -24.24 5.04 -14.73
CA GLY A 8 -22.82 4.89 -14.42
C GLY A 8 -21.87 5.05 -15.61
N ALA A 9 -22.29 5.76 -16.65
CA ALA A 9 -21.46 6.05 -17.81
C ALA A 9 -21.25 7.56 -17.97
N VAL A 10 -20.09 7.97 -18.41
CA VAL A 10 -19.74 9.36 -18.76
C VAL A 10 -19.39 9.47 -20.22
N LEU A 11 -19.52 10.67 -20.78
CA LEU A 11 -19.04 10.97 -22.11
C LEU A 11 -17.71 11.72 -22.00
N VAL A 12 -16.64 11.06 -22.45
CA VAL A 12 -15.32 11.66 -22.60
C VAL A 12 -15.04 11.72 -24.10
N ASN A 13 -14.80 12.93 -24.63
CA ASN A 13 -14.58 13.14 -26.07
C ASN A 13 -15.66 12.52 -27.00
N ASN A 14 -16.94 12.56 -26.56
CA ASN A 14 -18.11 11.92 -27.20
C ASN A 14 -18.10 10.39 -27.19
N GLU A 15 -17.17 9.74 -26.54
CA GLU A 15 -17.20 8.31 -26.29
C GLU A 15 -17.88 8.01 -24.94
N ARG A 16 -18.72 7.00 -24.92
CA ARG A 16 -19.37 6.54 -23.68
C ARG A 16 -18.44 5.60 -22.95
N ILE A 17 -18.02 6.03 -21.75
CA ILE A 17 -17.19 5.23 -20.85
C ILE A 17 -18.04 4.80 -19.66
N GLU A 18 -18.08 3.52 -19.38
CA GLU A 18 -18.72 2.99 -18.18
C GLU A 18 -17.76 3.06 -17.00
N ILE A 19 -18.21 3.71 -15.91
CA ILE A 19 -17.47 3.81 -14.65
C ILE A 19 -18.19 3.05 -13.52
N SER A 20 -19.09 2.13 -13.87
CA SER A 20 -19.85 1.32 -12.92
C SER A 20 -18.88 0.55 -12.02
N GLY A 21 -19.10 0.64 -10.69
CA GLY A 21 -18.26 0.01 -9.68
C GLY A 21 -17.02 0.80 -9.26
N ALA A 22 -16.57 1.82 -10.00
CA ALA A 22 -15.54 2.74 -9.56
C ALA A 22 -16.15 3.87 -8.73
N LEU A 23 -15.42 4.35 -7.72
CA LEU A 23 -15.79 5.54 -6.94
C LEU A 23 -15.64 6.80 -7.78
N ALA A 24 -14.50 6.95 -8.42
CA ALA A 24 -14.21 8.01 -9.38
C ALA A 24 -13.24 7.48 -10.43
N VAL A 25 -13.02 8.25 -11.47
CA VAL A 25 -12.02 7.95 -12.51
C VAL A 25 -11.47 9.24 -13.06
N THR A 26 -10.15 9.30 -13.26
CA THR A 26 -9.46 10.39 -13.95
C THR A 26 -9.04 9.96 -15.34
N PHE A 27 -9.29 10.80 -16.33
CA PHE A 27 -8.97 10.58 -17.75
C PHE A 27 -7.93 11.61 -18.21
N PRO A 28 -6.63 11.34 -18.01
CA PRO A 28 -5.61 12.24 -18.52
C PRO A 28 -5.43 12.06 -20.02
N MET A 29 -5.29 13.16 -20.73
CA MET A 29 -4.94 13.20 -22.14
C MET A 29 -3.49 13.64 -22.30
N TYR A 30 -2.75 12.95 -23.16
CA TYR A 30 -1.32 13.16 -23.34
C TYR A 30 -0.98 13.55 -24.78
N PHE A 31 0.06 14.35 -24.94
CA PHE A 31 0.80 14.38 -26.20
C PHE A 31 1.69 13.13 -26.35
N ASP A 32 2.25 12.94 -27.53
CA ASP A 32 3.15 11.81 -27.82
C ASP A 32 4.43 11.81 -26.96
N ASP A 33 4.81 12.95 -26.37
CA ASP A 33 5.93 13.11 -25.46
C ASP A 33 5.55 12.85 -23.99
N HIS A 34 4.36 12.33 -23.74
CA HIS A 34 3.77 12.08 -22.41
C HIS A 34 3.43 13.34 -21.60
N THR A 35 3.47 14.53 -22.19
CA THR A 35 2.99 15.74 -21.52
C THR A 35 1.47 15.69 -21.36
N ILE A 36 0.97 15.84 -20.14
CA ILE A 36 -0.46 15.92 -19.86
C ILE A 36 -0.99 17.26 -20.39
N VAL A 37 -1.99 17.19 -21.27
CA VAL A 37 -2.61 18.37 -21.89
C VAL A 37 -3.87 18.76 -21.14
N GLU A 38 -4.64 17.78 -20.76
CA GLU A 38 -5.92 17.91 -20.09
C GLU A 38 -6.16 16.67 -19.24
N ALA A 39 -6.90 16.80 -18.16
CA ALA A 39 -7.42 15.66 -17.41
C ALA A 39 -8.82 15.98 -16.91
N ASP A 40 -9.75 15.05 -17.15
CA ASP A 40 -11.10 15.10 -16.61
C ASP A 40 -11.20 14.14 -15.42
N MET A 41 -11.75 14.63 -14.30
CA MET A 41 -12.01 13.82 -13.12
C MET A 41 -13.53 13.66 -12.94
N VAL A 42 -13.99 12.45 -12.79
CA VAL A 42 -15.41 12.13 -12.70
C VAL A 42 -15.71 11.27 -11.47
N PHE A 43 -16.57 11.79 -10.59
CA PHE A 43 -17.07 11.08 -9.41
C PHE A 43 -18.38 10.34 -9.75
N ASN A 44 -18.49 9.10 -9.32
CA ASN A 44 -19.69 8.28 -9.52
C ASN A 44 -20.73 8.59 -8.43
N GLY A 45 -21.57 9.56 -8.67
CA GLY A 45 -22.71 9.89 -7.78
C GLY A 45 -23.98 9.11 -8.08
N VAL A 46 -23.94 8.10 -8.98
CA VAL A 46 -25.08 7.21 -9.29
C VAL A 46 -25.07 6.00 -8.37
N ASP A 47 -23.93 5.33 -8.28
CA ASP A 47 -23.79 4.07 -7.54
C ASP A 47 -23.32 4.29 -6.09
N HIS A 48 -22.71 5.46 -5.81
CA HIS A 48 -22.07 5.74 -4.53
C HIS A 48 -22.63 6.99 -3.87
N ARG A 49 -22.69 6.95 -2.53
CA ARG A 49 -23.02 8.10 -1.69
C ARG A 49 -21.77 8.72 -1.15
N TRP A 50 -21.81 10.05 -0.95
CA TRP A 50 -20.65 10.86 -0.64
C TRP A 50 -20.94 11.76 0.57
N PHE A 51 -19.90 12.00 1.37
CA PHE A 51 -19.94 12.96 2.47
C PHE A 51 -18.64 13.78 2.51
N THR A 52 -18.70 14.94 3.20
CA THR A 52 -17.59 15.90 3.33
C THR A 52 -17.27 16.26 4.78
N ASP A 53 -18.06 15.74 5.73
CA ASP A 53 -17.85 16.04 7.15
C ASP A 53 -16.79 15.09 7.73
N TYR A 54 -15.61 15.63 7.95
CA TYR A 54 -14.47 14.92 8.53
C TYR A 54 -14.78 14.29 9.90
N ASN A 55 -15.68 14.91 10.68
CA ASN A 55 -16.07 14.38 11.98
C ASN A 55 -16.99 13.14 11.91
N ASN A 56 -17.47 12.80 10.72
CA ASN A 56 -18.29 11.62 10.48
C ASN A 56 -17.44 10.41 10.01
N SER A 57 -16.37 10.12 10.73
CA SER A 57 -15.40 9.07 10.40
C SER A 57 -15.97 7.64 10.34
N PHE A 58 -17.20 7.44 10.84
CA PHE A 58 -17.90 6.14 10.82
C PHE A 58 -19.00 6.07 9.76
N SER A 59 -19.02 6.98 8.80
CA SER A 59 -19.98 6.91 7.70
C SER A 59 -19.76 5.65 6.87
N ALA A 60 -20.86 5.00 6.48
CA ALA A 60 -20.82 3.92 5.46
C ALA A 60 -20.72 4.48 4.02
N ASP A 61 -20.73 5.79 3.87
CA ASP A 61 -20.59 6.49 2.60
C ASP A 61 -19.11 6.78 2.31
N ASN A 62 -18.79 7.29 1.13
CA ASN A 62 -17.42 7.56 0.69
C ASN A 62 -17.02 9.01 1.02
N PHE A 63 -15.85 9.20 1.59
CA PHE A 63 -15.32 10.53 1.90
C PHE A 63 -14.72 11.16 0.63
N VAL A 64 -15.27 12.31 0.25
CA VAL A 64 -14.90 12.96 -1.03
C VAL A 64 -13.41 13.29 -1.10
N GLU A 65 -12.83 13.76 0.00
CA GLU A 65 -11.44 14.24 0.01
C GLU A 65 -10.43 13.12 -0.28
N VAL A 66 -10.60 11.93 0.31
CA VAL A 66 -9.75 10.76 0.06
C VAL A 66 -9.75 10.40 -1.41
N VAL A 67 -10.94 10.28 -2.00
CA VAL A 67 -11.09 9.91 -3.41
C VAL A 67 -10.59 11.03 -4.32
N ALA A 68 -10.87 12.30 -3.97
CA ALA A 68 -10.36 13.43 -4.73
C ALA A 68 -8.84 13.49 -4.73
N LEU A 69 -8.19 13.23 -3.60
CA LEU A 69 -6.74 13.23 -3.49
C LEU A 69 -6.11 12.10 -4.35
N HIS A 70 -6.72 10.92 -4.35
CA HIS A 70 -6.34 9.81 -5.21
C HIS A 70 -6.44 10.20 -6.70
N GLU A 71 -7.58 10.73 -7.11
CA GLU A 71 -7.82 11.15 -8.49
C GLU A 71 -6.90 12.30 -8.92
N PHE A 72 -6.55 13.20 -7.98
CA PHE A 72 -5.52 14.23 -8.23
C PHE A 72 -4.15 13.62 -8.50
N GLY A 73 -3.81 12.51 -7.86
CA GLY A 73 -2.60 11.77 -8.21
C GLY A 73 -2.60 11.35 -9.68
N HIS A 74 -3.68 10.75 -10.16
CA HIS A 74 -3.83 10.41 -11.58
C HIS A 74 -3.83 11.65 -12.48
N PHE A 75 -4.45 12.73 -12.03
CA PHE A 75 -4.48 14.01 -12.76
C PHE A 75 -3.07 14.55 -13.04
N ILE A 76 -2.12 14.34 -12.13
CA ILE A 76 -0.72 14.71 -12.31
C ILE A 76 0.16 13.56 -12.84
N GLY A 77 -0.41 12.44 -13.26
CA GLY A 77 0.29 11.34 -13.91
C GLY A 77 0.83 10.24 -13.01
N LEU A 78 0.43 10.21 -11.73
CA LEU A 78 0.79 9.09 -10.85
C LEU A 78 -0.03 7.84 -11.20
N GLN A 79 0.62 6.69 -11.14
CA GLN A 79 0.01 5.37 -11.22
C GLN A 79 -0.38 4.87 -9.82
N HIS A 80 -1.14 3.76 -9.74
CA HIS A 80 -1.41 3.15 -8.46
C HIS A 80 -0.15 2.68 -7.74
N SER A 81 -0.15 2.83 -6.42
CA SER A 81 0.89 2.33 -5.53
C SER A 81 0.54 0.92 -5.04
N PRO A 82 1.52 0.00 -4.92
CA PRO A 82 1.30 -1.30 -4.30
C PRO A 82 1.24 -1.28 -2.76
N LEU A 83 1.32 -0.10 -2.15
CA LEU A 83 1.24 0.07 -0.70
C LEU A 83 -0.20 0.32 -0.27
N ALA A 84 -0.72 -0.51 0.63
CA ALA A 84 -2.11 -0.41 1.06
C ALA A 84 -2.44 0.94 1.75
N ALA A 85 -1.51 1.53 2.49
CA ALA A 85 -1.70 2.84 3.14
C ALA A 85 -1.50 4.04 2.21
N ALA A 86 -1.07 3.82 0.97
CA ALA A 86 -0.85 4.92 0.02
C ALA A 86 -2.16 5.52 -0.45
N THR A 87 -2.19 6.83 -0.64
CA THR A 87 -3.30 7.52 -1.31
C THR A 87 -3.55 6.96 -2.70
N MET A 88 -2.47 6.60 -3.42
CA MET A 88 -2.55 5.98 -4.74
C MET A 88 -2.80 4.47 -4.71
N PHE A 89 -3.20 3.89 -3.59
CA PHE A 89 -3.67 2.51 -3.59
C PHE A 89 -4.99 2.38 -4.36
N SER A 90 -5.13 1.34 -5.18
CA SER A 90 -6.26 1.19 -6.12
C SER A 90 -7.63 0.99 -5.46
N ARG A 91 -7.70 0.93 -4.15
CA ARG A 91 -8.92 0.74 -3.37
C ARG A 91 -8.94 1.63 -2.15
N THR A 92 -10.08 2.20 -1.88
CA THR A 92 -10.36 2.88 -0.61
C THR A 92 -11.63 2.30 -0.01
N GLY A 93 -11.75 2.33 1.30
CA GLY A 93 -12.94 1.90 1.99
C GLY A 93 -13.93 3.02 2.24
N ALA A 94 -15.02 2.66 2.91
CA ALA A 94 -15.99 3.62 3.39
C ALA A 94 -15.43 4.41 4.59
N GLY A 95 -15.91 5.63 4.80
CA GLY A 95 -15.47 6.49 5.88
C GLY A 95 -14.28 7.37 5.50
N VAL A 96 -13.63 7.96 6.49
CA VAL A 96 -12.51 8.88 6.26
C VAL A 96 -11.20 8.14 5.94
N GLY A 97 -11.01 6.90 6.35
CA GLY A 97 -9.83 6.10 6.04
C GLY A 97 -8.48 6.73 6.45
N LEU A 98 -7.39 6.03 6.20
CA LEU A 98 -6.02 6.51 6.45
C LEU A 98 -5.41 7.30 5.28
N ALA A 99 -5.96 7.16 4.07
CA ALA A 99 -5.39 7.70 2.84
C ALA A 99 -5.69 9.20 2.61
N VAL A 100 -5.83 10.00 3.67
CA VAL A 100 -6.10 11.46 3.57
C VAL A 100 -4.80 12.27 3.41
N GLY A 101 -3.65 11.66 3.62
CA GLY A 101 -2.34 12.30 3.49
C GLY A 101 -1.46 11.65 2.42
N LEU A 102 -0.49 12.38 1.91
CA LEU A 102 0.49 11.83 0.98
C LEU A 102 1.60 11.09 1.73
N LEU A 103 1.83 9.84 1.37
CA LEU A 103 2.99 9.12 1.84
C LEU A 103 4.27 9.62 1.14
N LYS A 104 5.41 9.24 1.69
CA LYS A 104 6.71 9.50 1.05
C LYS A 104 6.82 8.89 -0.35
N ASP A 105 6.06 7.83 -0.61
CA ASP A 105 5.94 7.14 -1.90
C ASP A 105 5.38 8.09 -2.97
N GLU A 106 4.22 8.71 -2.73
CA GLU A 106 3.61 9.68 -3.66
C GLU A 106 4.44 10.95 -3.78
N VAL A 107 5.01 11.42 -2.66
CA VAL A 107 5.88 12.60 -2.67
C VAL A 107 7.11 12.37 -3.56
N ALA A 108 7.75 11.19 -3.46
CA ALA A 108 8.88 10.83 -4.31
C ALA A 108 8.48 10.73 -5.79
N ALA A 109 7.32 10.13 -6.08
CA ALA A 109 6.79 10.03 -7.44
C ALA A 109 6.49 11.41 -8.04
N ALA A 110 5.81 12.28 -7.30
CA ALA A 110 5.52 13.65 -7.71
C ALA A 110 6.81 14.49 -7.90
N GLN A 111 7.79 14.33 -7.01
CA GLN A 111 9.10 14.98 -7.15
C GLN A 111 9.83 14.51 -8.41
N THR A 112 9.73 13.23 -8.74
CA THR A 112 10.35 12.71 -9.97
C THR A 112 9.78 13.35 -11.22
N LEU A 113 8.46 13.59 -11.26
CA LEU A 113 7.77 14.16 -12.41
C LEU A 113 7.93 15.69 -12.50
N TYR A 114 7.87 16.38 -11.36
CA TYR A 114 7.74 17.84 -11.31
C TYR A 114 8.83 18.54 -10.51
N GLY A 115 9.76 17.80 -9.93
CA GLY A 115 10.83 18.39 -9.13
C GLY A 115 11.75 19.31 -9.93
N LYS A 116 12.14 20.41 -9.34
CA LYS A 116 13.14 21.31 -9.96
C LYS A 116 14.47 20.58 -10.07
N PRO A 117 15.24 20.74 -11.16
CA PRO A 117 16.53 20.06 -11.34
C PRO A 117 17.50 20.22 -10.17
N ALA A 118 17.53 21.39 -9.54
CA ALA A 118 18.39 21.65 -8.38
C ALA A 118 17.95 20.82 -7.14
N ALA A 119 16.65 20.63 -6.91
CA ALA A 119 16.15 19.80 -5.83
C ALA A 119 16.38 18.32 -6.11
N LEU A 120 16.19 17.87 -7.36
CA LEU A 120 16.46 16.48 -7.76
C LEU A 120 17.95 16.12 -7.68
N ALA A 121 18.85 17.08 -7.88
CA ALA A 121 20.29 16.86 -7.74
C ALA A 121 20.72 16.51 -6.30
N GLU A 122 19.93 16.89 -5.30
CA GLU A 122 20.14 16.54 -3.89
C GLU A 122 19.60 15.14 -3.52
N LEU A 123 18.88 14.49 -4.43
CA LEU A 123 18.27 13.18 -4.26
C LEU A 123 19.03 12.14 -5.08
N GLY A 124 18.92 10.88 -4.68
CA GLY A 124 19.49 9.75 -5.39
C GLY A 124 18.42 8.86 -6.02
N SER A 125 18.87 7.84 -6.72
CA SER A 125 18.01 6.77 -7.21
C SER A 125 18.65 5.39 -7.00
N ILE A 126 17.80 4.36 -6.99
CA ILE A 126 18.22 2.96 -6.99
C ILE A 126 17.51 2.26 -8.13
N VAL A 127 18.29 1.63 -9.00
CA VAL A 127 17.77 0.90 -10.16
C VAL A 127 18.24 -0.54 -10.10
N GLY A 128 17.54 -1.42 -10.78
CA GLY A 128 17.99 -2.81 -10.88
C GLY A 128 17.03 -3.66 -11.69
N LYS A 129 17.26 -4.96 -11.64
CA LYS A 129 16.40 -5.97 -12.26
C LYS A 129 15.97 -7.01 -11.26
N VAL A 130 14.74 -7.49 -11.44
CA VAL A 130 14.25 -8.68 -10.76
C VAL A 130 14.24 -9.82 -11.77
N THR A 131 14.94 -10.91 -11.41
CA THR A 131 15.04 -12.13 -12.22
C THR A 131 14.57 -13.35 -11.43
N MET A 132 14.19 -14.40 -12.13
CA MET A 132 13.93 -15.73 -11.57
C MET A 132 14.68 -16.75 -12.43
N GLY A 133 15.87 -17.13 -11.98
CA GLY A 133 16.80 -17.89 -12.79
C GLY A 133 17.24 -17.13 -14.03
N ARG A 134 16.85 -17.59 -15.23
CA ARG A 134 17.16 -16.91 -16.50
C ARG A 134 16.05 -16.00 -17.01
N GLY A 135 14.88 -16.02 -16.35
CA GLY A 135 13.71 -15.22 -16.73
C GLY A 135 13.72 -13.84 -16.07
N LEU A 136 13.09 -12.90 -16.73
CA LEU A 136 12.78 -11.57 -16.18
C LEU A 136 11.46 -11.64 -15.44
N VAL A 137 11.34 -10.96 -14.30
CA VAL A 137 10.11 -10.95 -13.50
C VAL A 137 9.39 -9.63 -13.73
N PHE A 138 8.18 -9.72 -14.27
CA PHE A 138 7.24 -8.62 -14.39
C PHE A 138 6.30 -8.61 -13.18
N GLY A 139 6.03 -7.46 -12.61
CA GLY A 139 5.04 -7.31 -11.54
C GLY A 139 5.59 -7.60 -10.14
N ALA A 140 6.90 -7.65 -9.95
CA ALA A 140 7.47 -7.77 -8.62
C ALA A 140 7.46 -6.41 -7.90
N VAL A 141 6.93 -6.38 -6.69
CA VAL A 141 6.97 -5.20 -5.83
C VAL A 141 8.36 -5.08 -5.22
N VAL A 142 9.01 -3.95 -5.43
CA VAL A 142 10.29 -3.60 -4.80
C VAL A 142 10.06 -2.48 -3.81
N LEU A 143 10.42 -2.70 -2.55
CA LEU A 143 10.23 -1.75 -1.48
C LEU A 143 11.57 -1.29 -0.93
N ALA A 144 11.69 0.01 -0.71
CA ALA A 144 12.80 0.63 0.02
C ALA A 144 12.33 1.05 1.41
N GLU A 145 13.00 0.53 2.43
CA GLU A 145 12.76 0.86 3.83
C GLU A 145 13.97 1.60 4.42
N ASP A 146 13.70 2.56 5.30
CA ASP A 146 14.73 3.25 6.07
C ASP A 146 15.34 2.37 7.17
N ALA A 147 16.26 2.94 7.98
CA ALA A 147 16.88 2.24 9.07
C ALA A 147 15.89 1.76 10.14
N HIS A 148 14.76 2.43 10.28
CA HIS A 148 13.71 2.09 11.23
C HIS A 148 12.70 1.08 10.66
N GLY A 149 12.77 0.76 9.37
CA GLY A 149 11.85 -0.13 8.65
C GLY A 149 10.58 0.57 8.18
N ASN A 150 10.55 1.91 8.14
CA ASN A 150 9.50 2.63 7.43
C ASN A 150 9.67 2.44 5.94
N ILE A 151 8.59 2.18 5.26
CA ILE A 151 8.58 2.18 3.79
C ILE A 151 8.69 3.64 3.34
N ILE A 152 9.71 3.92 2.54
CA ILE A 152 9.99 5.25 1.99
C ILE A 152 9.49 5.34 0.56
N GLN A 153 9.65 4.26 -0.20
CA GLN A 153 9.20 4.20 -1.58
C GLN A 153 8.95 2.75 -2.02
N SER A 154 8.06 2.61 -2.96
CA SER A 154 7.77 1.35 -3.64
C SER A 154 7.76 1.52 -5.15
N THR A 155 7.94 0.44 -5.87
CA THR A 155 7.78 0.37 -7.33
C THR A 155 7.46 -1.05 -7.74
N VAL A 156 6.96 -1.22 -8.96
CA VAL A 156 6.67 -2.53 -9.54
C VAL A 156 7.59 -2.76 -10.73
N SER A 157 8.20 -3.94 -10.82
CA SER A 157 9.10 -4.24 -11.94
C SER A 157 8.35 -4.32 -13.27
N GLU A 158 8.93 -3.72 -14.30
CA GLU A 158 8.43 -3.69 -15.67
C GLU A 158 8.54 -5.06 -16.36
N ARG A 159 7.99 -5.20 -17.57
CA ARG A 159 8.04 -6.43 -18.37
C ARG A 159 9.46 -6.89 -18.71
N ASN A 160 10.43 -5.98 -18.73
CA ASN A 160 11.86 -6.26 -18.90
C ASN A 160 12.57 -6.60 -17.57
N GLY A 161 11.81 -6.77 -16.48
CA GLY A 161 12.29 -7.02 -15.13
C GLY A 161 12.93 -5.80 -14.44
N ARG A 162 13.07 -4.65 -15.13
CA ARG A 162 13.67 -3.44 -14.56
C ARG A 162 12.75 -2.82 -13.52
N TYR A 163 13.35 -2.26 -12.49
CA TYR A 163 12.70 -1.40 -11.53
C TYR A 163 13.54 -0.14 -11.27
N GLU A 164 12.88 0.90 -10.83
CA GLU A 164 13.52 2.16 -10.46
C GLU A 164 12.80 2.79 -9.25
N LEU A 165 13.60 3.18 -8.26
CA LEU A 165 13.22 3.99 -7.11
C LEU A 165 13.94 5.32 -7.24
N THR A 166 13.20 6.40 -7.35
CA THR A 166 13.71 7.75 -7.69
C THR A 166 13.47 8.73 -6.56
N ALA A 167 14.09 9.90 -6.64
CA ALA A 167 13.93 10.98 -5.66
C ALA A 167 14.11 10.53 -4.20
N LEU A 168 15.04 9.60 -3.95
CA LEU A 168 15.37 9.12 -2.62
C LEU A 168 16.32 10.07 -1.90
N PRO A 169 16.02 10.53 -0.68
CA PRO A 169 17.00 11.22 0.15
C PRO A 169 18.29 10.40 0.32
N PRO A 170 19.48 11.04 0.38
CA PRO A 170 20.73 10.32 0.61
C PRO A 170 20.71 9.58 1.95
N ALA A 171 20.69 8.26 1.88
CA ALA A 171 20.65 7.36 3.04
C ALA A 171 21.00 5.93 2.62
N THR A 172 21.21 5.05 3.60
CA THR A 172 21.24 3.60 3.36
C THR A 172 19.85 3.02 3.55
N TYR A 173 19.35 2.40 2.50
CA TYR A 173 18.06 1.74 2.48
C TYR A 173 18.19 0.22 2.54
N ARG A 174 17.18 -0.42 3.09
CA ARG A 174 17.00 -1.86 3.02
C ARG A 174 15.94 -2.15 1.97
N LEU A 175 16.33 -2.85 0.92
CA LEU A 175 15.41 -3.23 -0.16
C LEU A 175 15.03 -4.70 -0.04
N ARG A 176 13.80 -5.00 -0.37
CA ARG A 176 13.26 -6.35 -0.55
C ARG A 176 12.31 -6.41 -1.73
N VAL A 177 12.07 -7.62 -2.22
CA VAL A 177 11.14 -7.90 -3.31
C VAL A 177 10.05 -8.87 -2.83
N ALA A 178 8.83 -8.60 -3.20
CA ALA A 178 7.68 -9.45 -2.92
C ALA A 178 6.79 -9.59 -4.16
N PRO A 179 5.99 -10.66 -4.31
CA PRO A 179 4.96 -10.71 -5.34
C PRO A 179 3.84 -9.72 -5.05
N LEU A 180 3.18 -9.22 -6.08
CA LEU A 180 2.03 -8.32 -5.97
C LEU A 180 0.89 -8.93 -5.15
N ASN A 181 0.63 -10.22 -5.35
CA ASN A 181 -0.35 -10.98 -4.59
C ASN A 181 0.13 -12.41 -4.41
N SER A 182 -0.42 -13.15 -3.44
CA SER A 182 -0.19 -14.58 -3.37
C SER A 182 -0.77 -15.27 -4.61
N PRO A 183 -0.05 -16.23 -5.23
CA PRO A 183 -0.53 -16.96 -6.41
C PRO A 183 -1.82 -17.74 -6.15
N ASP A 184 -2.07 -18.15 -4.91
CA ASP A 184 -3.24 -18.94 -4.52
C ASP A 184 -4.38 -18.06 -3.94
N ALA A 185 -4.27 -16.76 -4.09
CA ALA A 185 -5.23 -15.80 -3.55
C ALA A 185 -6.58 -15.77 -4.31
N GLN A 186 -7.08 -16.91 -4.74
CA GLN A 186 -8.38 -17.07 -5.38
C GLN A 186 -9.35 -17.78 -4.43
N PRO A 187 -10.66 -17.46 -4.42
CA PRO A 187 -11.31 -16.50 -5.32
C PRO A 187 -11.36 -15.05 -4.82
N HIS A 188 -11.02 -14.71 -3.59
CA HIS A 188 -11.20 -13.36 -3.05
C HIS A 188 -10.17 -13.00 -1.99
N PRO A 189 -8.92 -12.66 -2.33
CA PRO A 189 -8.06 -11.99 -1.35
C PRO A 189 -8.67 -10.62 -1.05
N LEU A 190 -9.04 -10.41 0.20
CA LEU A 190 -9.64 -9.15 0.64
C LEU A 190 -8.56 -8.08 0.87
N VAL A 191 -7.36 -8.53 1.23
CA VAL A 191 -6.17 -7.69 1.33
C VAL A 191 -5.31 -7.93 0.08
N ARG A 192 -5.19 -6.93 -0.76
CA ARG A 192 -4.39 -6.97 -2.00
C ARG A 192 -3.41 -5.81 -2.03
N ASP A 193 -2.26 -6.03 -2.60
CA ASP A 193 -1.30 -4.96 -2.84
C ASP A 193 -1.80 -4.04 -3.98
N MET A 194 -2.41 -4.61 -5.04
CA MET A 194 -2.80 -3.87 -6.24
C MET A 194 -3.74 -4.71 -7.11
N ASP A 195 -4.52 -4.10 -7.98
CA ASP A 195 -5.32 -4.84 -8.96
C ASP A 195 -4.47 -5.30 -10.14
N ILE A 196 -4.00 -6.56 -10.09
CA ILE A 196 -3.20 -7.13 -11.17
C ILE A 196 -4.00 -7.33 -12.46
N SER A 197 -5.32 -7.42 -12.40
CA SER A 197 -6.12 -7.69 -13.59
C SER A 197 -6.18 -6.51 -14.55
N ILE A 198 -6.04 -5.30 -14.04
CA ILE A 198 -6.13 -4.07 -14.82
C ILE A 198 -4.73 -3.60 -15.25
N GLU A 199 -3.83 -3.34 -14.30
CA GLU A 199 -2.57 -2.66 -14.57
C GLU A 199 -1.40 -3.61 -14.84
N HIS A 200 -1.39 -4.75 -14.16
CA HIS A 200 -0.28 -5.70 -14.21
C HIS A 200 -0.70 -7.07 -14.72
N GLN A 201 -1.57 -7.11 -15.75
CA GLN A 201 -2.00 -8.35 -16.36
C GLN A 201 -0.79 -9.17 -16.83
N GLY A 202 -0.69 -10.41 -16.34
CA GLY A 202 0.42 -11.31 -16.61
C GLY A 202 1.63 -11.12 -15.69
N ALA A 203 1.46 -10.40 -14.57
CA ALA A 203 2.48 -10.35 -13.52
C ALA A 203 2.83 -11.76 -13.01
N GLU A 204 4.11 -12.00 -12.78
CA GLU A 204 4.57 -13.22 -12.11
C GLU A 204 4.39 -13.07 -10.60
N THR A 205 3.53 -13.90 -10.02
CA THR A 205 3.22 -13.86 -8.58
C THR A 205 3.71 -15.12 -7.85
N ASN A 206 4.13 -16.15 -8.57
CA ASN A 206 4.54 -17.43 -7.99
C ASN A 206 6.03 -17.47 -7.65
N PHE A 207 6.47 -16.57 -6.79
CA PHE A 207 7.83 -16.57 -6.26
C PHE A 207 7.86 -16.24 -4.76
N GLN A 208 8.96 -16.62 -4.11
CA GLN A 208 9.17 -16.30 -2.69
C GLN A 208 9.66 -14.85 -2.53
N PRO A 209 9.12 -14.09 -1.57
CA PRO A 209 9.69 -12.81 -1.19
C PRO A 209 11.17 -12.95 -0.81
N THR A 210 11.95 -11.92 -1.06
CA THR A 210 13.37 -11.91 -0.69
C THR A 210 13.58 -11.44 0.75
N GLY A 211 14.73 -11.83 1.32
CA GLY A 211 15.29 -11.10 2.45
C GLY A 211 15.78 -9.71 2.03
N TYR A 212 16.15 -8.89 3.02
CA TYR A 212 16.65 -7.56 2.79
C TYR A 212 18.06 -7.54 2.20
N LYS A 213 18.28 -6.62 1.27
CA LYS A 213 19.61 -6.18 0.83
C LYS A 213 19.78 -4.69 1.11
N GLN A 214 20.99 -4.29 1.50
CA GLN A 214 21.31 -2.88 1.78
C GLN A 214 21.93 -2.22 0.56
N VAL A 215 21.57 -0.96 0.33
CA VAL A 215 22.13 -0.12 -0.72
C VAL A 215 22.06 1.35 -0.29
N ALA A 216 23.09 2.12 -0.63
CA ALA A 216 23.14 3.55 -0.34
C ALA A 216 22.65 4.34 -1.55
N ALA A 217 21.64 5.19 -1.37
CA ALA A 217 21.31 6.28 -2.28
C ALA A 217 22.21 7.48 -1.96
N GLN A 218 22.74 8.11 -2.99
CA GLN A 218 23.61 9.28 -2.90
C GLN A 218 23.07 10.39 -3.80
N ALA A 219 23.18 11.63 -3.36
CA ALA A 219 22.77 12.80 -4.13
C ALA A 219 23.35 12.78 -5.54
N GLY A 220 22.49 13.03 -6.54
CA GLY A 220 22.84 13.09 -7.95
C GLY A 220 23.35 11.78 -8.56
N ARG A 221 23.19 10.63 -7.88
CA ARG A 221 23.70 9.34 -8.35
C ARG A 221 22.61 8.27 -8.35
N SER A 222 22.76 7.34 -9.30
CA SER A 222 21.96 6.11 -9.35
C SER A 222 22.82 4.94 -8.87
N ALA A 223 22.34 4.24 -7.83
CA ALA A 223 22.92 2.98 -7.37
C ALA A 223 22.26 1.79 -8.07
N THR A 224 22.96 0.69 -8.24
CA THR A 224 22.38 -0.52 -8.85
C THR A 224 22.28 -1.65 -7.84
N LEU A 225 21.12 -2.33 -7.80
CA LEU A 225 20.89 -3.50 -6.97
C LEU A 225 19.94 -4.48 -7.66
N ASP A 226 20.44 -5.66 -8.01
CA ASP A 226 19.63 -6.71 -8.66
C ASP A 226 19.12 -7.72 -7.65
N PHE A 227 17.98 -8.33 -7.97
CA PHE A 227 17.38 -9.43 -7.22
C PHE A 227 17.15 -10.64 -8.11
N ASP A 228 17.50 -11.82 -7.59
CA ASP A 228 17.11 -13.11 -8.15
C ASP A 228 16.17 -13.79 -7.16
N VAL A 229 14.90 -13.95 -7.55
CA VAL A 229 13.87 -14.54 -6.73
C VAL A 229 13.73 -16.04 -7.01
N LYS A 230 13.21 -16.77 -6.06
CA LYS A 230 13.00 -18.22 -6.19
C LYS A 230 11.54 -18.50 -6.50
N LYS A 231 11.31 -19.40 -7.45
CA LYS A 231 9.97 -19.87 -7.80
C LYS A 231 9.32 -20.58 -6.60
N GLY A 232 8.00 -20.44 -6.49
CA GLY A 232 7.18 -21.06 -5.45
C GLY A 232 6.90 -20.07 -4.33
N GLY A 233 5.75 -19.40 -4.37
CA GLY A 233 5.25 -18.54 -3.30
C GLY A 233 4.87 -19.31 -2.04
N ALA A 234 4.58 -18.59 -0.95
CA ALA A 234 4.06 -19.20 0.27
C ALA A 234 2.72 -19.89 0.00
N PRO A 235 2.47 -21.09 0.59
CA PRO A 235 1.21 -21.80 0.42
C PRO A 235 0.06 -21.20 1.25
N PHE A 236 0.22 -19.99 1.72
CA PHE A 236 -0.78 -19.24 2.51
C PHE A 236 -0.74 -17.76 2.14
N TYR A 237 -1.86 -17.11 2.35
CA TYR A 237 -2.05 -15.69 2.12
C TYR A 237 -2.85 -15.08 3.28
N VAL A 238 -3.02 -13.76 3.26
CA VAL A 238 -3.85 -13.02 4.22
C VAL A 238 -5.05 -12.45 3.51
N SER A 239 -6.25 -12.71 4.04
CA SER A 239 -7.52 -12.25 3.47
C SER A 239 -8.05 -11.00 4.17
N ALA A 240 -7.80 -10.87 5.47
CA ALA A 240 -8.24 -9.73 6.26
C ALA A 240 -7.31 -9.54 7.47
N VAL A 241 -7.32 -8.35 8.02
CA VAL A 241 -6.59 -7.99 9.24
C VAL A 241 -7.58 -7.54 10.31
N ARG A 242 -7.25 -7.79 11.56
CA ARG A 242 -7.98 -7.32 12.72
C ARG A 242 -7.08 -6.43 13.56
N PRO A 243 -7.28 -5.10 13.54
CA PRO A 243 -6.67 -4.22 14.52
C PRO A 243 -7.35 -4.42 15.89
N SER A 244 -6.59 -4.35 16.96
CA SER A 244 -7.14 -4.34 18.31
C SER A 244 -7.67 -2.97 18.65
N THR A 245 -8.95 -2.77 18.54
CA THR A 245 -9.61 -1.71 19.29
C THR A 245 -10.09 -2.28 20.62
N THR A 246 -9.66 -1.69 21.71
CA THR A 246 -9.88 -2.16 23.10
C THR A 246 -11.34 -2.09 23.57
N LYS A 247 -12.31 -1.80 22.72
CA LYS A 247 -13.69 -1.52 23.16
C LYS A 247 -14.81 -2.29 22.50
N GLN A 248 -14.58 -3.13 21.52
CA GLN A 248 -15.69 -3.87 20.91
C GLN A 248 -15.35 -5.34 20.68
N ASN A 249 -16.18 -6.23 21.23
CA ASN A 249 -16.17 -7.68 20.99
C ASN A 249 -16.72 -8.07 19.61
N LEU A 250 -16.68 -7.19 18.64
CA LEU A 250 -17.14 -7.44 17.28
C LEU A 250 -15.96 -7.89 16.42
N LEU A 251 -16.23 -8.86 15.55
CA LEU A 251 -15.37 -9.31 14.47
C LEU A 251 -15.22 -8.19 13.43
N GLU A 252 -14.46 -7.15 13.76
CA GLU A 252 -14.11 -6.15 12.77
C GLU A 252 -12.98 -6.70 11.90
N LEU A 253 -13.36 -7.15 10.72
CA LEU A 253 -12.43 -7.47 9.66
C LEU A 253 -12.07 -6.17 8.96
N ALA A 254 -10.83 -5.75 9.09
CA ALA A 254 -10.32 -4.65 8.29
C ALA A 254 -9.76 -5.19 6.98
N PHE A 255 -10.20 -4.57 5.90
CA PHE A 255 -9.65 -4.77 4.54
C PHE A 255 -8.76 -3.60 4.16
N GLU A 256 -8.59 -2.68 5.09
CA GLU A 256 -7.91 -1.41 4.97
C GLU A 256 -6.77 -1.31 5.95
N PRO A 257 -5.76 -0.49 5.65
CA PRO A 257 -4.70 -0.15 6.57
C PRO A 257 -5.24 0.40 7.88
N PHE A 258 -4.50 0.23 8.95
CA PHE A 258 -4.84 0.75 10.25
C PHE A 258 -3.63 1.34 10.98
N ALA A 259 -3.90 2.25 11.90
CA ALA A 259 -2.88 2.90 12.71
C ALA A 259 -2.59 2.14 14.00
N LEU A 260 -1.34 2.20 14.43
CA LEU A 260 -0.88 1.83 15.77
C LEU A 260 -0.23 3.02 16.45
N GLU A 261 -0.71 3.36 17.63
CA GLU A 261 -0.19 4.46 18.42
C GLU A 261 1.08 4.10 19.19
N ARG A 262 1.98 5.08 19.32
CA ARG A 262 3.22 5.00 20.12
C ARG A 262 2.95 5.19 21.60
N THR A 263 2.07 4.42 22.19
CA THR A 263 1.66 4.59 23.59
C THR A 263 2.51 3.80 24.57
N GLY A 264 3.29 2.83 24.11
CA GLY A 264 3.96 1.83 24.96
C GLY A 264 2.99 0.83 25.58
N LYS A 265 1.72 0.83 25.17
CA LYS A 265 0.71 -0.13 25.61
C LYS A 265 0.65 -1.31 24.64
N LYS A 266 0.18 -2.43 25.15
CA LYS A 266 -0.06 -3.63 24.36
C LYS A 266 -1.26 -3.45 23.45
N GLN A 267 -1.12 -3.86 22.20
CA GLN A 267 -2.15 -3.88 21.18
C GLN A 267 -2.11 -5.24 20.50
N THR A 268 -3.24 -5.77 20.03
CA THR A 268 -3.26 -7.08 19.37
C THR A 268 -3.52 -6.89 17.88
N ILE A 269 -2.71 -7.51 17.04
CA ILE A 269 -2.94 -7.62 15.61
C ILE A 269 -3.36 -9.04 15.30
N GLY A 270 -4.44 -9.23 14.55
CA GLY A 270 -4.87 -10.51 14.02
C GLY A 270 -4.90 -10.48 12.50
N ILE A 271 -4.69 -11.64 11.90
CA ILE A 271 -4.84 -11.85 10.46
C ILE A 271 -5.72 -13.08 10.22
N TYR A 272 -6.54 -12.99 9.18
CA TYR A 272 -7.47 -14.05 8.81
C TYR A 272 -7.22 -14.56 7.40
N SER A 273 -7.32 -15.86 7.22
CA SER A 273 -7.41 -16.53 5.92
C SER A 273 -7.74 -18.00 6.12
N PRO A 274 -8.41 -18.66 5.17
CA PRO A 274 -8.63 -20.10 5.23
C PRO A 274 -7.35 -20.92 5.07
N THR A 275 -6.26 -20.34 4.55
CA THR A 275 -5.01 -21.03 4.26
C THR A 275 -3.92 -20.85 5.32
N LEU A 276 -4.15 -20.01 6.34
CA LEU A 276 -3.14 -19.74 7.36
C LEU A 276 -2.63 -21.00 8.05
N PRO A 277 -1.32 -21.11 8.33
CA PRO A 277 -0.76 -22.24 9.05
C PRO A 277 -1.19 -22.22 10.52
N MET A 278 -1.64 -23.37 11.03
CA MET A 278 -2.09 -23.49 12.41
C MET A 278 -1.00 -24.08 13.31
N GLY A 279 0.11 -23.38 13.43
CA GLY A 279 1.24 -23.69 14.30
C GLY A 279 2.58 -23.52 13.62
N GLY A 280 3.59 -23.20 14.42
CA GLY A 280 4.97 -23.01 13.97
C GLY A 280 5.19 -21.81 13.06
N ALA A 281 4.21 -20.89 12.97
CA ALA A 281 4.36 -19.63 12.26
C ALA A 281 4.57 -18.46 13.24
N THR A 282 5.14 -17.38 12.73
CA THR A 282 5.26 -16.10 13.45
C THR A 282 4.58 -15.01 12.65
N LEU A 283 3.79 -14.18 13.33
CA LEU A 283 3.26 -12.92 12.81
C LEU A 283 4.05 -11.78 13.40
N ARG A 284 4.55 -10.87 12.55
CA ARG A 284 5.34 -9.72 13.00
C ARG A 284 5.01 -8.47 12.19
N LEU A 285 5.09 -7.32 12.86
CA LEU A 285 5.18 -6.01 12.24
C LEU A 285 6.66 -5.72 11.94
N THR A 286 6.96 -5.21 10.75
CA THR A 286 8.34 -4.88 10.35
C THR A 286 8.88 -3.64 11.09
N GLY A 287 10.20 -3.51 11.13
CA GLY A 287 10.90 -2.34 11.67
C GLY A 287 11.24 -2.43 13.16
N ASP A 288 11.92 -1.42 13.65
CA ASP A 288 12.32 -1.27 15.05
C ASP A 288 11.26 -0.55 15.89
N GLY A 289 11.51 -0.44 17.19
CA GLY A 289 10.58 0.18 18.13
C GLY A 289 9.32 -0.61 18.41
N VAL A 290 9.19 -1.86 17.91
CA VAL A 290 8.06 -2.75 18.13
C VAL A 290 8.52 -4.03 18.84
N THR A 291 7.89 -4.33 19.97
CA THR A 291 8.09 -5.59 20.68
C THR A 291 6.89 -6.52 20.38
N HIS A 292 7.19 -7.79 20.13
CA HIS A 292 6.19 -8.79 19.79
C HIS A 292 6.09 -9.85 20.90
N GLY A 293 4.87 -10.19 21.29
CA GLY A 293 4.56 -11.35 22.11
C GLY A 293 4.58 -12.66 21.31
N GLU A 294 4.04 -13.69 21.91
CA GLU A 294 3.87 -14.98 21.24
C GLU A 294 2.77 -14.91 20.18
N THR A 295 2.98 -15.62 19.07
CA THR A 295 1.96 -15.80 18.04
C THR A 295 0.96 -16.85 18.50
N THR A 296 -0.31 -16.52 18.46
CA THR A 296 -1.42 -17.40 18.82
C THR A 296 -2.22 -17.83 17.61
N PHE A 297 -2.90 -18.97 17.72
CA PHE A 297 -3.59 -19.61 16.60
C PHE A 297 -5.01 -20.01 16.99
N ASN A 298 -5.98 -19.68 16.15
CA ASN A 298 -7.34 -20.16 16.23
C ASN A 298 -7.72 -20.80 14.89
N PRO A 299 -7.85 -22.14 14.83
CA PRO A 299 -8.11 -22.85 13.58
C PRO A 299 -9.54 -22.70 13.07
N ASP A 300 -10.46 -22.27 13.92
CA ASP A 300 -11.88 -22.10 13.61
C ASP A 300 -12.37 -20.76 14.21
N ALA A 301 -11.94 -19.68 13.58
CA ALA A 301 -12.28 -18.35 14.07
C ALA A 301 -13.72 -17.96 13.67
N PHE A 302 -14.07 -18.14 12.42
CA PHE A 302 -15.43 -18.01 11.87
C PHE A 302 -15.45 -18.50 10.41
N ASP A 303 -16.56 -19.11 10.00
CA ASP A 303 -16.90 -19.47 8.60
C ASP A 303 -15.73 -20.03 7.76
N GLY A 304 -14.98 -20.98 8.34
CA GLY A 304 -13.81 -21.59 7.69
C GLY A 304 -12.54 -20.75 7.69
N PHE A 305 -12.58 -19.54 8.24
CA PHE A 305 -11.39 -18.71 8.40
C PHE A 305 -10.60 -19.11 9.66
N ARG A 306 -9.31 -19.13 9.50
CA ARG A 306 -8.32 -19.29 10.58
C ARG A 306 -7.82 -17.92 11.01
N LEU A 307 -7.43 -17.79 12.27
CA LEU A 307 -6.85 -16.57 12.83
C LEU A 307 -5.45 -16.84 13.38
N ILE A 308 -4.52 -16.00 13.00
CA ILE A 308 -3.23 -15.86 13.68
C ILE A 308 -3.19 -14.48 14.31
N SER A 309 -2.81 -14.40 15.58
CA SER A 309 -2.70 -13.12 16.30
C SER A 309 -1.37 -12.98 17.01
N VAL A 310 -0.95 -11.74 17.19
CA VAL A 310 0.23 -11.37 17.98
C VAL A 310 -0.07 -10.12 18.80
N GLU A 311 0.39 -10.10 20.04
CA GLU A 311 0.42 -8.91 20.87
C GLU A 311 1.66 -8.09 20.49
N VAL A 312 1.46 -6.81 20.20
CA VAL A 312 2.54 -5.87 19.89
C VAL A 312 2.55 -4.70 20.88
N THR A 313 3.72 -4.19 21.16
CA THR A 313 3.90 -2.95 21.92
C THR A 313 4.75 -2.01 21.10
N VAL A 314 4.19 -0.89 20.69
CA VAL A 314 4.92 0.17 19.99
C VAL A 314 5.51 1.12 21.02
N ALA A 315 6.84 1.26 21.01
CA ALA A 315 7.56 2.13 21.94
C ALA A 315 7.20 3.61 21.68
N LYS A 316 7.18 4.42 22.76
CA LYS A 316 6.86 5.85 22.67
C LYS A 316 7.78 6.65 21.75
N ASN A 317 9.00 6.14 21.55
CA ASN A 317 10.03 6.73 20.69
C ASN A 317 10.21 5.98 19.38
N ALA A 318 9.31 5.06 19.02
CA ALA A 318 9.33 4.42 17.71
C ALA A 318 9.21 5.48 16.62
N ALA A 319 9.92 5.30 15.52
CA ALA A 319 9.79 6.21 14.38
C ALA A 319 8.40 6.03 13.73
N PRO A 320 7.64 7.13 13.51
CA PRO A 320 6.37 7.06 12.80
C PRO A 320 6.58 6.69 11.34
N GLY A 321 5.55 6.13 10.71
CA GLY A 321 5.55 5.78 9.30
C GLY A 321 5.00 4.39 9.01
N VAL A 322 4.92 4.10 7.73
CA VAL A 322 4.27 2.91 7.19
C VAL A 322 5.12 1.66 7.31
N ARG A 323 4.50 0.58 7.77
CA ARG A 323 5.12 -0.74 8.03
C ARG A 323 4.37 -1.85 7.29
N SER A 324 5.04 -2.98 7.17
CA SER A 324 4.43 -4.22 6.66
C SER A 324 4.22 -5.25 7.77
N LEU A 325 3.20 -6.08 7.58
CA LEU A 325 3.06 -7.31 8.36
C LEU A 325 3.74 -8.47 7.64
N THR A 326 4.27 -9.41 8.39
CA THR A 326 4.89 -10.62 7.88
C THR A 326 4.35 -11.85 8.58
N VAL A 327 4.09 -12.90 7.80
CA VAL A 327 3.79 -14.23 8.30
C VAL A 327 4.87 -15.16 7.80
N GLN A 328 5.57 -15.83 8.70
CA GLN A 328 6.65 -16.75 8.37
C GLN A 328 6.43 -18.11 9.00
N LYS A 329 6.53 -19.18 8.19
CA LYS A 329 6.57 -20.58 8.67
C LYS A 329 7.70 -21.32 7.96
N GLY A 330 8.77 -21.62 8.69
CA GLY A 330 9.97 -22.19 8.09
C GLY A 330 10.55 -21.24 7.04
N ASN A 331 10.64 -21.69 5.79
CA ASN A 331 11.11 -20.89 4.66
C ASN A 331 9.99 -20.13 3.95
N ASP A 332 8.74 -20.44 4.24
CA ASP A 332 7.59 -19.77 3.62
C ASP A 332 7.36 -18.42 4.31
N LEU A 333 7.30 -17.37 3.51
CA LEU A 333 7.15 -15.99 3.96
C LEU A 333 6.08 -15.31 3.10
N ALA A 334 5.13 -14.66 3.75
CA ALA A 334 4.16 -13.77 3.14
C ALA A 334 4.27 -12.37 3.75
N TYR A 335 4.11 -11.34 2.93
CA TYR A 335 4.05 -9.94 3.33
C TYR A 335 2.67 -9.36 3.05
N ILE A 336 2.26 -8.42 3.91
CA ILE A 336 1.19 -7.47 3.64
C ILE A 336 1.87 -6.10 3.63
N ASN A 337 2.09 -5.56 2.44
CA ASN A 337 2.91 -4.37 2.25
C ASN A 337 2.17 -3.10 2.63
N GLY A 338 2.77 -2.29 3.51
CA GLY A 338 2.25 -0.98 3.85
C GLY A 338 0.86 -0.99 4.50
N PHE A 339 0.55 -2.00 5.31
CA PHE A 339 -0.79 -2.17 5.89
C PHE A 339 -0.95 -1.58 7.30
N VAL A 340 0.15 -1.22 7.93
CA VAL A 340 0.12 -0.66 9.29
C VAL A 340 0.91 0.64 9.29
N GLU A 341 0.33 1.68 9.86
CA GLU A 341 1.02 2.94 10.10
C GLU A 341 1.27 3.16 11.59
N ILE A 342 2.50 3.51 11.94
CA ILE A 342 2.83 3.95 13.29
C ILE A 342 2.67 5.47 13.34
N ILE A 343 1.74 5.95 14.17
CA ILE A 343 1.40 7.36 14.29
C ILE A 343 1.94 8.00 15.57
N SER A 344 2.14 9.32 15.53
CA SER A 344 2.78 10.08 16.61
C SER A 344 1.87 10.47 17.75
N GLY A 345 0.55 10.48 17.60
CA GLY A 345 -0.36 10.92 18.65
C GLY A 345 -1.84 10.65 18.41
N GLU A 346 -2.65 10.93 19.44
CA GLU A 346 -4.07 10.62 19.48
C GLU A 346 -4.97 11.53 18.59
N GLN A 347 -4.39 12.46 17.84
CA GLN A 347 -5.14 13.50 17.10
C GLN A 347 -4.62 13.77 15.69
N ASP A 348 -3.84 12.86 15.16
CA ASP A 348 -3.42 12.85 13.75
C ASP A 348 -4.31 11.84 13.00
N TYR A 349 -5.46 12.29 12.55
CA TYR A 349 -6.46 11.45 11.89
C TYR A 349 -6.21 11.28 10.39
N ASN A 350 -5.45 12.19 9.81
CA ASN A 350 -5.05 12.14 8.39
C ASN A 350 -3.63 11.61 8.18
N PHE A 351 -2.93 11.26 9.26
CA PHE A 351 -1.63 10.59 9.27
C PHE A 351 -0.52 11.35 8.50
N ASP A 352 -0.58 12.68 8.51
CA ASP A 352 0.44 13.53 7.89
C ASP A 352 1.55 13.98 8.86
N ASP A 353 1.59 13.39 10.08
CA ASP A 353 2.48 13.76 11.19
C ASP A 353 2.24 15.17 11.76
N LEU A 354 1.17 15.85 11.33
CA LEU A 354 0.73 17.12 11.86
C LEU A 354 -0.47 16.89 12.80
N ASP A 355 -0.60 17.72 13.80
CA ASP A 355 -1.75 17.67 14.70
C ASP A 355 -2.97 18.27 13.99
N ASP A 356 -3.99 17.45 13.69
CA ASP A 356 -5.23 17.86 13.01
C ASP A 356 -5.96 19.02 13.69
N ARG A 357 -5.65 19.30 14.94
CA ARG A 357 -6.16 20.51 15.63
C ARG A 357 -5.70 21.81 14.98
N TRP A 358 -4.61 21.77 14.22
CA TRP A 358 -4.06 22.91 13.48
C TRP A 358 -4.64 23.06 12.07
N GLN A 359 -5.33 22.04 11.60
CA GLN A 359 -5.90 22.00 10.23
C GLN A 359 -7.39 22.38 10.21
N ARG A 360 -7.98 22.73 11.35
CA ARG A 360 -9.40 23.10 11.50
C ARG A 360 -9.63 24.60 11.56
#